data_86a7a34b864782a4b0815c35b95de84e
#
_entry.id   86a7a34b864782a4b0815c35b95de84e
#
_cell.length_a   1.000
_cell.length_b   1.000
_cell.length_c   1.000
_cell.angle_alpha   90.00
_cell.angle_beta   90.00
_cell.angle_gamma   90.00
#
_symmetry.space_group_name_H-M   'P 1'
#
loop_
_entity.id
_entity.type
_entity.pdbx_description
1 polymer ?
#
loop_
_entity_poly.entity_id
_entity_poly.type
_entity_poly.pdbx_seq_one_letter_code
_entity_poly.pdbx_strand_id
1 'polypeptide(L)'
;MSTLKISDGVVKDEVLVLGLTSTNSKGGIAIEAGDMAIDTKTILSQLVDMGATGKADEITKLPGSHVRLLVFTGLGKKLSNYSHETLRRAAGSASRALAGNSAATFSLPAKSLAEVAAVAEGAALGAYSFTEFYGSTKDDHKAPLKTITVHSK
;
A
#
# COMPACT_ATOMS: atom_id res chain seq x y z
N MET A 1 -19.08 -3.81 1.35
CA MET A 1 -18.03 -4.82 1.55
C MET A 1 -17.04 -4.79 0.38
N SER A 2 -15.77 -4.90 0.66
CA SER A 2 -14.74 -4.86 -0.38
C SER A 2 -14.61 -6.21 -1.09
N THR A 3 -14.36 -6.17 -2.39
CA THR A 3 -14.08 -7.37 -3.18
C THR A 3 -12.57 -7.57 -3.24
N LEU A 4 -12.11 -8.77 -2.91
CA LEU A 4 -10.69 -9.13 -2.96
C LEU A 4 -10.38 -9.91 -4.24
N LYS A 5 -9.26 -9.56 -4.89
CA LYS A 5 -8.77 -10.24 -6.09
C LYS A 5 -7.27 -10.44 -5.99
N ILE A 6 -6.76 -11.47 -6.65
CA ILE A 6 -5.32 -11.69 -6.80
C ILE A 6 -5.03 -11.65 -8.29
N SER A 7 -3.98 -10.90 -8.68
CA SER A 7 -3.65 -10.72 -10.08
C SER A 7 -2.14 -10.62 -10.27
N ASP A 8 -1.66 -11.10 -11.41
CA ASP A 8 -0.27 -10.92 -11.84
C ASP A 8 -0.13 -9.87 -12.94
N GLY A 9 -1.24 -9.25 -13.33
CA GLY A 9 -1.27 -8.27 -14.41
C GLY A 9 -0.88 -6.86 -13.98
N VAL A 10 -0.61 -6.02 -14.97
CA VAL A 10 -0.34 -4.60 -14.75
C VAL A 10 -1.67 -3.86 -14.67
N VAL A 11 -1.80 -3.02 -13.66
CA VAL A 11 -2.99 -2.20 -13.46
C VAL A 11 -2.76 -0.83 -14.10
N LYS A 12 -3.73 -0.37 -14.89
CA LYS A 12 -3.71 0.96 -15.50
C LYS A 12 -4.83 1.80 -14.92
N ASP A 13 -4.55 3.09 -14.78
CA ASP A 13 -5.53 4.11 -14.34
C ASP A 13 -6.14 3.86 -12.97
N GLU A 14 -5.52 3.03 -12.16
CA GLU A 14 -5.93 2.76 -10.79
C GLU A 14 -4.86 3.21 -9.80
N VAL A 15 -5.13 2.98 -8.51
CA VAL A 15 -4.19 3.27 -7.44
C VAL A 15 -3.28 2.06 -7.24
N LEU A 16 -1.98 2.30 -7.18
CA LEU A 16 -0.99 1.26 -6.91
C LEU A 16 -0.35 1.52 -5.55
N VAL A 17 -0.43 0.55 -4.65
CA VAL A 17 0.16 0.63 -3.31
C VAL A 17 1.45 -0.16 -3.28
N LEU A 18 2.53 0.50 -2.90
CA LEU A 18 3.86 -0.09 -2.79
C LEU A 18 4.39 0.08 -1.37
N GLY A 19 5.37 -0.73 -1.02
CA GLY A 19 6.04 -0.62 0.27
C GLY A 19 7.21 0.36 0.24
N LEU A 20 7.47 1.00 1.36
CA LEU A 20 8.62 1.88 1.53
C LEU A 20 9.32 1.50 2.84
N THR A 21 10.63 1.34 2.77
CA THR A 21 11.42 0.96 3.94
C THR A 21 12.52 1.98 4.22
N SER A 22 12.97 2.02 5.48
CA SER A 22 14.16 2.77 5.84
C SER A 22 15.38 1.86 5.71
N THR A 23 16.46 2.39 5.14
CA THR A 23 17.73 1.64 5.01
C THR A 23 18.68 2.04 6.14
N ASN A 24 19.80 1.32 6.24
CA ASN A 24 20.82 1.64 7.24
C ASN A 24 21.55 2.94 6.97
N SER A 25 21.44 3.50 5.77
CA SER A 25 22.02 4.79 5.43
C SER A 25 21.20 5.89 6.06
N LYS A 26 21.87 6.94 6.58
CA LYS A 26 21.18 8.06 7.21
C LYS A 26 20.23 8.72 6.19
N GLY A 27 18.95 8.75 6.53
CA GLY A 27 17.91 9.28 5.65
C GLY A 27 17.63 8.43 4.42
N GLY A 28 18.19 7.21 4.34
CA GLY A 28 17.99 6.32 3.21
C GLY A 28 16.64 5.64 3.22
N ILE A 29 16.05 5.48 2.03
CA ILE A 29 14.79 4.77 1.83
C ILE A 29 14.91 3.81 0.65
N ALA A 30 14.07 2.79 0.63
CA ALA A 30 14.00 1.84 -0.48
C ALA A 30 12.56 1.50 -0.78
N ILE A 31 12.27 1.29 -2.06
CA ILE A 31 10.92 0.91 -2.50
C ILE A 31 10.85 -0.62 -2.54
N GLU A 32 9.82 -1.15 -1.89
CA GLU A 32 9.53 -2.58 -1.90
C GLU A 32 8.27 -2.79 -2.74
N ALA A 33 8.45 -3.12 -4.00
CA ALA A 33 7.36 -3.25 -4.96
C ALA A 33 6.91 -4.70 -5.20
N GLY A 34 7.44 -5.63 -4.42
CA GLY A 34 7.14 -7.05 -4.63
C GLY A 34 7.64 -7.49 -5.99
N ASP A 35 6.78 -8.15 -6.76
CA ASP A 35 7.13 -8.65 -8.09
C ASP A 35 6.94 -7.64 -9.21
N MET A 36 6.45 -6.45 -8.89
CA MET A 36 6.15 -5.45 -9.92
C MET A 36 7.39 -4.65 -10.29
N ALA A 37 7.64 -4.53 -11.60
CA ALA A 37 8.76 -3.73 -12.11
C ALA A 37 8.33 -2.28 -12.28
N ILE A 38 9.06 -1.36 -11.65
CA ILE A 38 8.80 0.08 -11.77
C ILE A 38 10.12 0.83 -11.86
N ASP A 39 10.08 2.04 -12.42
CA ASP A 39 11.24 2.94 -12.42
C ASP A 39 11.34 3.59 -11.05
N THR A 40 12.32 3.14 -10.26
CA THR A 40 12.48 3.58 -8.88
C THR A 40 13.31 4.84 -8.71
N LYS A 41 14.17 5.19 -9.66
CA LYS A 41 15.09 6.34 -9.51
C LYS A 41 14.36 7.66 -9.34
N THR A 42 13.49 7.99 -10.28
CA THR A 42 12.73 9.25 -10.25
C THR A 42 11.81 9.29 -9.04
N ILE A 43 11.16 8.16 -8.75
CA ILE A 43 10.23 8.05 -7.63
C ILE A 43 10.96 8.23 -6.30
N LEU A 44 12.12 7.61 -6.13
CA LEU A 44 12.92 7.76 -4.91
C LEU A 44 13.33 9.21 -4.67
N SER A 45 13.75 9.91 -5.73
CA SER A 45 14.11 11.31 -5.63
C SER A 45 12.92 12.16 -5.15
N GLN A 46 11.74 11.92 -5.69
CA GLN A 46 10.52 12.62 -5.27
C GLN A 46 10.17 12.31 -3.81
N LEU A 47 10.30 11.05 -3.39
CA LEU A 47 10.02 10.67 -2.01
C LEU A 47 10.97 11.32 -1.02
N VAL A 48 12.25 11.39 -1.36
CA VAL A 48 13.25 12.07 -0.53
C VAL A 48 12.90 13.55 -0.39
N ASP A 49 12.54 14.19 -1.49
CA ASP A 49 12.16 15.61 -1.50
C ASP A 49 10.92 15.87 -0.64
N MET A 50 10.01 14.90 -0.55
CA MET A 50 8.82 15.01 0.27
C MET A 50 9.06 14.67 1.75
N GLY A 51 10.26 14.22 2.10
CA GLY A 51 10.58 13.87 3.47
C GLY A 51 10.10 12.50 3.90
N ALA A 52 9.84 11.60 2.96
CA ALA A 52 9.41 10.23 3.28
C ALA A 52 10.53 9.47 3.99
N THR A 53 10.21 8.71 5.04
CA THR A 53 11.19 8.01 5.86
C THR A 53 11.02 6.48 5.85
N GLY A 54 9.88 5.97 5.42
CA GLY A 54 9.62 4.54 5.42
C GLY A 54 9.22 3.97 6.78
N LYS A 55 8.93 4.82 7.75
CA LYS A 55 8.47 4.36 9.07
C LYS A 55 7.17 3.58 8.96
N ALA A 56 6.97 2.64 9.88
CA ALA A 56 5.70 1.92 9.97
C ALA A 56 4.53 2.89 10.06
N ASP A 57 3.46 2.57 9.34
CA ASP A 57 2.22 3.36 9.28
C ASP A 57 2.33 4.71 8.56
N GLU A 58 3.50 5.05 8.01
CA GLU A 58 3.66 6.25 7.20
C GLU A 58 3.04 6.04 5.82
N ILE A 59 2.26 7.00 5.35
CA ILE A 59 1.64 6.95 4.02
C ILE A 59 2.09 8.17 3.21
N THR A 60 2.63 7.91 2.03
CA THR A 60 3.04 8.96 1.10
C THR A 60 2.35 8.73 -0.24
N LYS A 61 1.81 9.77 -0.83
CA LYS A 61 1.07 9.69 -2.10
C LYS A 61 1.76 10.52 -3.16
N LEU A 62 1.91 9.95 -4.37
CA LEU A 62 2.47 10.63 -5.53
C LEU A 62 1.59 10.38 -6.76
N PRO A 63 1.50 11.36 -7.68
CA PRO A 63 0.86 11.08 -8.98
C PRO A 63 1.71 10.06 -9.74
N GLY A 64 1.05 9.09 -10.38
CA GLY A 64 1.74 8.07 -11.15
C GLY A 64 1.77 8.42 -12.63
N SER A 65 2.74 7.84 -13.36
CA SER A 65 2.83 8.00 -14.81
C SER A 65 2.00 6.95 -15.54
N HIS A 66 1.94 5.73 -15.02
CA HIS A 66 1.19 4.63 -15.62
C HIS A 66 -0.09 4.31 -14.85
N VAL A 67 -0.16 4.75 -13.60
CA VAL A 67 -1.35 4.61 -12.75
C VAL A 67 -1.75 6.01 -12.28
N ARG A 68 -2.98 6.17 -11.89
CA ARG A 68 -3.51 7.47 -11.46
C ARG A 68 -2.79 7.98 -10.20
N LEU A 69 -2.49 7.09 -9.28
CA LEU A 69 -1.91 7.45 -7.99
C LEU A 69 -0.99 6.35 -7.49
N LEU A 70 0.20 6.74 -7.04
CA LEU A 70 1.12 5.85 -6.34
C LEU A 70 1.01 6.12 -4.84
N VAL A 71 0.86 5.06 -4.05
CA VAL A 71 0.78 5.17 -2.59
C VAL A 71 1.89 4.31 -1.99
N PHE A 72 2.65 4.90 -1.08
CA PHE A 72 3.75 4.19 -0.40
C PHE A 72 3.38 4.03 1.07
N THR A 73 3.34 2.79 1.52
CA THR A 73 3.06 2.48 2.92
C THR A 73 4.35 2.03 3.60
N GLY A 74 4.64 2.59 4.76
CA GLY A 74 5.87 2.32 5.48
C GLY A 74 5.90 0.92 6.08
N LEU A 75 6.99 0.20 5.83
CA LEU A 75 7.23 -1.13 6.38
C LEU A 75 8.22 -1.09 7.55
N GLY A 76 8.81 0.06 7.81
CA GLY A 76 9.85 0.20 8.81
C GLY A 76 11.22 -0.13 8.23
N LYS A 77 12.09 -0.72 9.05
CA LYS A 77 13.45 -1.06 8.64
C LYS A 77 13.44 -2.09 7.52
N LYS A 78 14.32 -1.90 6.52
CA LYS A 78 14.45 -2.84 5.41
C LYS A 78 14.95 -4.21 5.91
N LEU A 79 14.22 -5.26 5.53
CA LEU A 79 14.53 -6.64 5.90
C LEU A 79 14.44 -7.53 4.66
N SER A 80 15.04 -8.71 4.71
CA SER A 80 14.89 -9.68 3.63
C SER A 80 13.51 -10.32 3.62
N ASN A 81 12.88 -10.44 4.78
CA ASN A 81 11.51 -10.94 4.92
C ASN A 81 10.77 -10.09 5.95
N TYR A 82 9.48 -9.92 5.74
CA TYR A 82 8.63 -9.13 6.63
C TYR A 82 7.63 -10.04 7.32
N SER A 83 7.34 -9.77 8.60
CA SER A 83 6.35 -10.56 9.34
C SER A 83 4.96 -10.35 8.76
N HIS A 84 4.08 -11.31 8.97
CA HIS A 84 2.67 -11.20 8.55
C HIS A 84 2.01 -9.97 9.16
N GLU A 85 2.33 -9.66 10.41
CA GLU A 85 1.79 -8.50 11.09
C GLU A 85 2.26 -7.19 10.44
N THR A 86 3.53 -7.12 10.05
CA THR A 86 4.05 -5.94 9.34
C THR A 86 3.31 -5.73 8.02
N LEU A 87 3.14 -6.78 7.25
CA LEU A 87 2.42 -6.71 5.97
C LEU A 87 0.95 -6.35 6.18
N ARG A 88 0.33 -6.93 7.18
CA ARG A 88 -1.07 -6.67 7.52
C ARG A 88 -1.29 -5.22 7.91
N ARG A 89 -0.42 -4.68 8.77
CA ARG A 89 -0.50 -3.27 9.19
C ARG A 89 -0.26 -2.31 8.05
N ALA A 90 0.74 -2.58 7.23
CA ALA A 90 1.06 -1.73 6.09
C ALA A 90 -0.11 -1.66 5.11
N ALA A 91 -0.69 -2.80 4.78
CA ALA A 91 -1.86 -2.85 3.89
C ALA A 91 -3.07 -2.15 4.51
N GLY A 92 -3.30 -2.34 5.80
CA GLY A 92 -4.40 -1.69 6.49
C GLY A 92 -4.29 -0.17 6.53
N SER A 93 -3.09 0.34 6.81
CA SER A 93 -2.83 1.79 6.82
C SER A 93 -3.08 2.40 5.44
N ALA A 94 -2.60 1.73 4.39
CA ALA A 94 -2.82 2.20 3.02
C ALA A 94 -4.29 2.17 2.65
N SER A 95 -4.99 1.11 3.02
CA SER A 95 -6.42 0.97 2.73
C SER A 95 -7.25 2.08 3.38
N ARG A 96 -6.94 2.41 4.64
CA ARG A 96 -7.62 3.52 5.34
C ARG A 96 -7.33 4.86 4.66
N ALA A 97 -6.09 5.06 4.23
CA ALA A 97 -5.69 6.31 3.58
C ALA A 97 -6.30 6.48 2.18
N LEU A 98 -6.80 5.39 1.59
CA LEU A 98 -7.38 5.38 0.26
C LEU A 98 -8.89 5.50 0.24
N ALA A 99 -9.51 5.82 1.35
CA ALA A 99 -10.94 6.12 1.38
C ALA A 99 -11.25 7.21 0.35
N GLY A 100 -12.31 7.02 -0.43
CA GLY A 100 -12.66 7.91 -1.53
C GLY A 100 -12.21 7.39 -2.89
N ASN A 101 -11.37 6.35 -2.92
CA ASN A 101 -10.98 5.68 -4.16
C ASN A 101 -11.77 4.37 -4.26
N SER A 102 -12.15 3.98 -5.48
CA SER A 102 -12.98 2.79 -5.66
C SER A 102 -12.16 1.50 -5.68
N ALA A 103 -10.93 1.57 -6.18
CA ALA A 103 -10.09 0.37 -6.34
C ALA A 103 -8.62 0.69 -6.11
N ALA A 104 -7.88 -0.29 -5.65
CA ALA A 104 -6.43 -0.19 -5.48
C ALA A 104 -5.80 -1.57 -5.67
N THR A 105 -4.57 -1.58 -6.19
CA THR A 105 -3.75 -2.78 -6.31
C THR A 105 -2.60 -2.66 -5.32
N PHE A 106 -2.40 -3.69 -4.52
CA PHE A 106 -1.35 -3.75 -3.52
C PHE A 106 -0.23 -4.65 -4.01
N SER A 107 0.96 -4.08 -4.22
CA SER A 107 2.15 -4.83 -4.60
C SER A 107 3.19 -4.65 -3.49
N LEU A 108 3.07 -5.45 -2.45
CA LEU A 108 3.95 -5.45 -1.29
C LEU A 108 4.88 -6.67 -1.35
N PRO A 109 5.97 -6.68 -0.55
CA PRO A 109 6.95 -7.78 -0.62
C PRO A 109 6.44 -9.06 0.05
N ALA A 110 5.41 -9.65 -0.53
CA ALA A 110 4.80 -10.89 -0.08
C ALA A 110 5.28 -12.03 -0.98
N LYS A 111 6.04 -12.96 -0.43
CA LYS A 111 6.69 -14.03 -1.19
C LYS A 111 5.97 -15.36 -1.11
N SER A 112 5.17 -15.58 -0.10
CA SER A 112 4.43 -16.83 0.11
C SER A 112 2.94 -16.55 0.04
N LEU A 113 2.16 -17.63 -0.13
CA LEU A 113 0.72 -17.52 -0.13
C LEU A 113 0.19 -16.96 1.21
N ALA A 114 0.81 -17.34 2.31
CA ALA A 114 0.44 -16.83 3.64
C ALA A 114 0.70 -15.33 3.76
N GLU A 115 1.80 -14.85 3.17
CA GLU A 115 2.12 -13.42 3.16
C GLU A 115 1.15 -12.63 2.28
N VAL A 116 0.80 -13.18 1.12
CA VAL A 116 -0.22 -12.57 0.24
C VAL A 116 -1.57 -12.49 0.98
N ALA A 117 -1.93 -13.54 1.70
CA ALA A 117 -3.15 -13.55 2.50
C ALA A 117 -3.11 -12.47 3.60
N ALA A 118 -1.95 -12.25 4.23
CA ALA A 118 -1.80 -11.21 5.25
C ALA A 118 -2.03 -9.81 4.67
N VAL A 119 -1.52 -9.56 3.46
CA VAL A 119 -1.75 -8.29 2.76
C VAL A 119 -3.24 -8.10 2.47
N ALA A 120 -3.88 -9.13 1.94
CA ALA A 120 -5.31 -9.08 1.61
C ALA A 120 -6.16 -8.84 2.86
N GLU A 121 -5.87 -9.55 3.95
CA GLU A 121 -6.58 -9.38 5.22
C GLU A 121 -6.43 -7.96 5.76
N GLY A 122 -5.20 -7.44 5.76
CA GLY A 122 -4.93 -6.09 6.26
C GLY A 122 -5.66 -5.03 5.47
N ALA A 123 -5.64 -5.16 4.14
CA ALA A 123 -6.32 -4.21 3.27
C ALA A 123 -7.84 -4.23 3.50
N ALA A 124 -8.43 -5.41 3.61
CA ALA A 124 -9.86 -5.55 3.85
C ALA A 124 -10.26 -5.02 5.23
N LEU A 125 -9.48 -5.33 6.26
CA LEU A 125 -9.75 -4.85 7.61
C LEU A 125 -9.62 -3.33 7.71
N GLY A 126 -8.65 -2.75 7.02
CA GLY A 126 -8.49 -1.30 6.98
C GLY A 126 -9.69 -0.60 6.37
N ALA A 127 -10.21 -1.14 5.28
CA ALA A 127 -11.41 -0.61 4.64
C ALA A 127 -12.65 -0.77 5.55
N TYR A 128 -12.79 -1.92 6.16
CA TYR A 128 -13.91 -2.20 7.06
C TYR A 128 -13.88 -1.29 8.29
N SER A 129 -12.72 -1.17 8.93
CA SER A 129 -12.55 -0.34 10.13
C SER A 129 -12.90 1.11 9.88
N PHE A 130 -12.59 1.63 8.69
CA PHE A 130 -12.93 3.00 8.32
C PHE A 130 -14.44 3.20 8.37
N THR A 131 -15.21 2.29 7.78
CA THR A 131 -16.66 2.38 7.73
C THR A 131 -17.29 2.25 9.13
N GLU A 132 -16.85 1.27 9.89
CA GLU A 132 -17.34 0.98 11.22
C GLU A 132 -17.09 2.14 12.17
N PHE A 133 -15.91 2.72 12.08
CA PHE A 133 -15.47 3.75 13.00
C PHE A 133 -16.32 5.01 12.96
N TYR A 134 -16.80 5.40 11.79
CA TYR A 134 -17.51 6.67 11.64
C TYR A 134 -19.02 6.59 11.89
N GLY A 135 -19.59 5.41 11.91
CA GLY A 135 -20.98 5.20 12.29
C GLY A 135 -21.96 6.21 11.68
N SER A 136 -22.62 7.00 12.53
CA SER A 136 -23.66 7.96 12.09
C SER A 136 -23.13 9.15 11.29
N THR A 137 -21.82 9.43 11.35
CA THR A 137 -21.23 10.54 10.61
C THR A 137 -20.58 10.11 9.30
N LYS A 138 -20.74 8.86 8.92
CA LYS A 138 -20.08 8.29 7.74
C LYS A 138 -20.42 9.01 6.44
N ASP A 139 -21.56 9.68 6.34
CA ASP A 139 -21.95 10.42 5.15
C ASP A 139 -21.06 11.64 4.91
N ASP A 140 -20.39 12.13 5.94
CA ASP A 140 -19.45 13.24 5.85
C ASP A 140 -18.04 12.77 5.49
N HIS A 141 -17.82 11.45 5.37
CA HIS A 141 -16.53 10.85 5.10
C HIS A 141 -16.51 10.12 3.77
N LYS A 142 -15.31 9.96 3.22
CA LYS A 142 -15.14 9.26 1.95
C LYS A 142 -15.43 7.78 2.11
N ALA A 143 -15.99 7.16 1.08
CA ALA A 143 -16.30 5.73 1.09
C ALA A 143 -15.01 4.90 1.09
N PRO A 144 -14.99 3.73 1.74
CA PRO A 144 -13.83 2.84 1.70
C PRO A 144 -13.65 2.21 0.32
N LEU A 145 -12.50 1.59 0.10
CA LEU A 145 -12.20 0.86 -1.14
C LEU A 145 -13.25 -0.21 -1.40
N LYS A 146 -13.72 -0.31 -2.63
CA LYS A 146 -14.67 -1.34 -3.06
C LYS A 146 -13.97 -2.56 -3.61
N THR A 147 -12.86 -2.38 -4.31
CA THR A 147 -12.09 -3.49 -4.89
C THR A 147 -10.64 -3.39 -4.44
N ILE A 148 -10.13 -4.48 -3.90
CA ILE A 148 -8.75 -4.61 -3.46
C ILE A 148 -8.13 -5.75 -4.26
N THR A 149 -7.09 -5.43 -5.03
CA THR A 149 -6.34 -6.42 -5.81
C THR A 149 -4.96 -6.56 -5.18
N VAL A 150 -4.54 -7.79 -4.94
CA VAL A 150 -3.19 -8.07 -4.45
C VAL A 150 -2.39 -8.62 -5.62
N HIS A 151 -1.29 -7.93 -5.97
CA HIS A 151 -0.41 -8.37 -7.04
C HIS A 151 0.47 -9.50 -6.54
N SER A 152 0.44 -10.62 -7.24
CA SER A 152 1.27 -11.79 -6.91
C SER A 152 1.48 -12.63 -8.17
N LYS A 153 2.70 -13.08 -8.36
CA LYS A 153 3.04 -14.00 -9.46
C LYS A 153 2.99 -15.45 -9.01
#